data_afce79a392a4fce6d0b33bdef5ec9349
#
_entry.id   afce79a392a4fce6d0b33bdef5ec9349
#
_cell.length_a   1.000
_cell.length_b   1.000
_cell.length_c   1.000
_cell.angle_alpha   90.00
_cell.angle_beta   90.00
_cell.angle_gamma   90.00
#
_symmetry.space_group_name_H-M   'P 1'
#
loop_
_entity.id
_entity.type
_entity.pdbx_description
1 polymer ?
#
loop_
_entity_poly.entity_id
_entity_poly.type
_entity_poly.pdbx_seq_one_letter_code
_entity_poly.pdbx_strand_id
1 'polypeptide(L)'
;MLQELLNEHCLDPKNTDKLLKLAREYDRLEQGAMAVSLYLKTADISDEKEIQYECLIGIARAYQRQGNRQWTVKTAYQDAIALMPYRPEAHFFLAQFLETLAEWKPVLMHINIALEWYNDGYDEEWVLDIPGYGGYKGLLYYQALATWFIGGTQTGKHAFFNLKHRYDMGEYTEDTEKMVGQIWYPDTIPYIDDDYERFKFKFEGFEDIRYNYSKHYQDLFVLALFDGKECGNYLEIGSGDPFVHNNTALLETAFGWKGISIDNSEALCYNFKENRNNTIICTDATQMDYTNLFNLHCVEPVIDYLQIDCDEASIEILEKLPFE
;
A
#
# COMPACT_ATOMS: atom_id res chain seq x y z
N MET A 1 -6.40 3.24 41.55
CA MET A 1 -5.35 2.58 40.75
C MET A 1 -3.94 3.00 41.17
N LEU A 2 -3.48 4.26 41.06
CA LEU A 2 -2.10 4.63 41.46
C LEU A 2 -1.80 4.30 42.95
N GLN A 3 -2.69 4.62 43.91
CA GLN A 3 -2.51 4.33 45.32
C GLN A 3 -2.42 2.82 45.62
N GLU A 4 -3.15 2.01 44.91
CA GLU A 4 -3.12 0.55 45.02
C GLU A 4 -1.78 0.01 44.53
N LEU A 5 -1.32 0.46 43.36
CA LEU A 5 -0.02 0.08 42.81
C LEU A 5 1.15 0.51 43.71
N LEU A 6 1.06 1.69 44.32
CA LEU A 6 2.04 2.13 45.31
C LEU A 6 2.06 1.23 46.56
N ASN A 7 0.89 0.84 47.07
CA ASN A 7 0.79 -0.08 48.20
C ASN A 7 1.36 -1.46 47.83
N GLU A 8 1.04 -1.98 46.67
CA GLU A 8 1.58 -3.25 46.15
C GLU A 8 3.10 -3.20 45.98
N HIS A 9 3.62 -2.08 45.46
CA HIS A 9 5.06 -1.87 45.34
C HIS A 9 5.75 -1.78 46.71
N CYS A 10 5.13 -1.13 47.71
CA CYS A 10 5.68 -1.08 49.08
C CYS A 10 5.78 -2.45 49.74
N LEU A 11 4.86 -3.38 49.40
CA LEU A 11 4.88 -4.75 49.92
C LEU A 11 5.95 -5.62 49.28
N ASP A 12 6.27 -5.36 48.02
CA ASP A 12 7.27 -6.13 47.25
C ASP A 12 8.04 -5.21 46.27
N PRO A 13 9.06 -4.46 46.77
CA PRO A 13 9.74 -3.41 46.04
C PRO A 13 10.63 -3.90 44.90
N LYS A 14 10.87 -5.22 44.78
CA LYS A 14 11.72 -5.82 43.76
C LYS A 14 10.92 -6.59 42.70
N ASN A 15 9.62 -6.64 42.83
CA ASN A 15 8.78 -7.31 41.87
C ASN A 15 8.71 -6.52 40.57
N THR A 16 9.26 -7.07 39.48
CA THR A 16 9.38 -6.43 38.15
C THR A 16 8.03 -6.12 37.55
N ASP A 17 7.02 -7.02 37.64
CA ASP A 17 5.68 -6.79 37.13
C ASP A 17 4.97 -5.62 37.81
N LYS A 18 5.11 -5.52 39.15
CA LYS A 18 4.51 -4.41 39.92
C LYS A 18 5.19 -3.10 39.58
N LEU A 19 6.50 -3.10 39.46
CA LEU A 19 7.28 -1.94 39.05
C LEU A 19 6.89 -1.49 37.64
N LEU A 20 6.76 -2.42 36.67
CA LEU A 20 6.37 -2.12 35.33
C LEU A 20 4.95 -1.52 35.27
N LYS A 21 3.99 -2.10 35.98
CA LYS A 21 2.63 -1.55 36.08
C LYS A 21 2.63 -0.14 36.69
N LEU A 22 3.44 0.08 37.73
CA LEU A 22 3.56 1.40 38.34
C LEU A 22 4.22 2.42 37.40
N ALA A 23 5.26 2.00 36.66
CA ALA A 23 5.90 2.84 35.63
C ALA A 23 4.91 3.24 34.55
N ARG A 24 4.14 2.28 34.01
CA ARG A 24 3.07 2.52 32.99
C ARG A 24 2.02 3.51 33.53
N GLU A 25 1.61 3.39 34.78
CA GLU A 25 0.62 4.32 35.39
C GLU A 25 1.18 5.74 35.53
N TYR A 26 2.44 5.90 35.96
CA TYR A 26 3.08 7.22 35.98
C TYR A 26 3.25 7.79 34.56
N ASP A 27 3.54 6.93 33.62
CA ASP A 27 3.63 7.30 32.20
C ASP A 27 2.28 7.80 31.65
N ARG A 28 1.19 7.09 31.97
CA ARG A 28 -0.19 7.46 31.63
C ARG A 28 -0.60 8.81 32.28
N LEU A 29 -0.10 9.09 33.47
CA LEU A 29 -0.34 10.34 34.18
C LEU A 29 0.62 11.48 33.78
N GLU A 30 1.41 11.26 32.72
CA GLU A 30 2.40 12.23 32.20
C GLU A 30 3.49 12.65 33.24
N GLN A 31 3.68 11.82 34.25
CA GLN A 31 4.72 12.02 35.29
C GLN A 31 6.06 11.43 34.78
N GLY A 32 6.59 12.01 33.69
CA GLY A 32 7.71 11.44 32.96
C GLY A 32 8.96 11.16 33.78
N ALA A 33 9.32 12.01 34.73
CA ALA A 33 10.50 11.78 35.60
C ALA A 33 10.35 10.51 36.46
N MET A 34 9.16 10.31 37.03
CA MET A 34 8.86 9.11 37.84
C MET A 34 8.77 7.87 36.98
N ALA A 35 8.12 7.98 35.81
CA ALA A 35 8.03 6.88 34.85
C ALA A 35 9.42 6.41 34.41
N VAL A 36 10.29 7.31 33.97
CA VAL A 36 11.68 6.99 33.56
C VAL A 36 12.46 6.33 34.70
N SER A 37 12.38 6.87 35.92
CA SER A 37 13.08 6.30 37.09
C SER A 37 12.63 4.86 37.36
N LEU A 38 11.33 4.59 37.28
CA LEU A 38 10.78 3.26 37.51
C LEU A 38 11.11 2.30 36.35
N TYR A 39 11.01 2.73 35.10
CA TYR A 39 11.43 1.92 33.94
C TYR A 39 12.92 1.54 34.01
N LEU A 40 13.82 2.49 34.34
CA LEU A 40 15.24 2.21 34.53
C LEU A 40 15.46 1.19 35.64
N LYS A 41 14.81 1.38 36.79
CA LYS A 41 14.90 0.44 37.91
C LYS A 41 14.37 -0.95 37.53
N THR A 42 13.26 -1.02 36.82
CA THR A 42 12.68 -2.29 36.36
C THR A 42 13.60 -3.01 35.39
N ALA A 43 14.15 -2.29 34.44
CA ALA A 43 15.10 -2.85 33.46
C ALA A 43 16.38 -3.37 34.12
N ASP A 44 16.88 -2.68 35.14
CA ASP A 44 18.10 -3.05 35.88
C ASP A 44 17.94 -4.33 36.72
N ILE A 45 16.75 -4.56 37.29
CA ILE A 45 16.50 -5.72 38.17
C ILE A 45 15.83 -6.91 37.48
N SER A 46 15.34 -6.74 36.24
CA SER A 46 14.68 -7.81 35.49
C SER A 46 15.69 -8.64 34.73
N ASP A 47 15.56 -9.98 34.80
CA ASP A 47 16.28 -10.92 33.98
C ASP A 47 15.53 -11.22 32.65
N GLU A 48 14.28 -10.74 32.50
CA GLU A 48 13.43 -10.99 31.34
C GLU A 48 13.66 -9.92 30.26
N LYS A 49 14.09 -10.35 29.08
CA LYS A 49 14.40 -9.45 27.97
C LYS A 49 13.18 -8.66 27.49
N GLU A 50 12.01 -9.25 27.50
CA GLU A 50 10.74 -8.63 27.11
C GLU A 50 10.41 -7.46 28.04
N ILE A 51 10.61 -7.61 29.36
CA ILE A 51 10.40 -6.54 30.33
C ILE A 51 11.43 -5.43 30.15
N GLN A 52 12.70 -5.78 29.94
CA GLN A 52 13.76 -4.79 29.67
C GLN A 52 13.46 -4.01 28.38
N TYR A 53 13.06 -4.71 27.31
CA TYR A 53 12.69 -4.13 26.02
C TYR A 53 11.53 -3.16 26.13
N GLU A 54 10.46 -3.53 26.82
CA GLU A 54 9.33 -2.65 27.07
C GLU A 54 9.73 -1.41 27.89
N CYS A 55 10.56 -1.59 28.90
CA CYS A 55 11.08 -0.47 29.70
C CYS A 55 11.85 0.53 28.84
N LEU A 56 12.71 0.06 27.94
CA LEU A 56 13.45 0.93 27.01
C LEU A 56 12.52 1.72 26.09
N ILE A 57 11.48 1.08 25.55
CA ILE A 57 10.42 1.78 24.78
C ILE A 57 9.72 2.82 25.65
N GLY A 58 9.36 2.48 26.90
CA GLY A 58 8.71 3.41 27.84
C GLY A 58 9.57 4.63 28.15
N ILE A 59 10.88 4.42 28.34
CA ILE A 59 11.86 5.51 28.55
C ILE A 59 11.91 6.42 27.32
N ALA A 60 12.01 5.86 26.12
CA ALA A 60 12.05 6.64 24.89
C ALA A 60 10.80 7.50 24.71
N ARG A 61 9.60 6.93 24.94
CA ARG A 61 8.32 7.63 24.89
C ARG A 61 8.20 8.75 25.92
N ALA A 62 8.66 8.50 27.15
CA ALA A 62 8.67 9.52 28.18
C ALA A 62 9.60 10.69 27.83
N TYR A 63 10.76 10.45 27.24
CA TYR A 63 11.65 11.50 26.73
C TYR A 63 11.06 12.22 25.52
N GLN A 64 10.38 11.51 24.63
CA GLN A 64 9.70 12.10 23.46
C GLN A 64 8.66 13.14 23.89
N ARG A 65 7.83 12.84 24.90
CA ARG A 65 6.84 13.79 25.43
C ARG A 65 7.47 15.02 26.12
N GLN A 66 8.67 14.88 26.71
CA GLN A 66 9.37 16.02 27.29
C GLN A 66 9.85 17.03 26.23
N GLY A 67 10.00 16.60 24.99
CA GLY A 67 10.48 17.43 23.87
C GLY A 67 11.98 17.75 23.93
N ASN A 68 12.51 18.35 22.85
CA ASN A 68 13.89 18.86 22.74
C ASN A 68 15.03 17.85 23.04
N ARG A 69 14.76 16.55 23.00
CA ARG A 69 15.70 15.48 23.31
C ARG A 69 15.79 14.43 22.18
N GLN A 70 15.77 14.90 20.92
CA GLN A 70 15.71 14.01 19.77
C GLN A 70 16.77 12.90 19.78
N TRP A 71 18.01 13.25 20.12
CA TRP A 71 19.08 12.26 20.22
C TRP A 71 18.83 11.20 21.29
N THR A 72 18.44 11.63 22.49
CA THR A 72 18.13 10.72 23.60
C THR A 72 16.99 9.76 23.24
N VAL A 73 15.94 10.27 22.58
CA VAL A 73 14.80 9.47 22.14
C VAL A 73 15.26 8.42 21.10
N LYS A 74 15.99 8.84 20.06
CA LYS A 74 16.52 7.91 19.05
C LYS A 74 17.39 6.84 19.69
N THR A 75 18.30 7.20 20.58
CA THR A 75 19.19 6.26 21.27
C THR A 75 18.40 5.25 22.10
N ALA A 76 17.41 5.70 22.89
CA ALA A 76 16.63 4.79 23.71
C ALA A 76 15.81 3.77 22.90
N TYR A 77 15.24 4.19 21.75
CA TYR A 77 14.61 3.22 20.83
C TYR A 77 15.63 2.28 20.17
N GLN A 78 16.81 2.79 19.82
CA GLN A 78 17.90 1.96 19.26
C GLN A 78 18.42 0.93 20.28
N ASP A 79 18.47 1.28 21.56
CA ASP A 79 18.84 0.35 22.64
C ASP A 79 17.78 -0.78 22.76
N ALA A 80 16.51 -0.46 22.66
CA ALA A 80 15.44 -1.45 22.61
C ALA A 80 15.59 -2.37 21.38
N ILE A 81 15.80 -1.81 20.20
CA ILE A 81 16.03 -2.58 18.97
C ILE A 81 17.28 -3.45 19.10
N ALA A 82 18.37 -2.95 19.67
CA ALA A 82 19.59 -3.73 19.87
C ALA A 82 19.37 -4.93 20.81
N LEU A 83 18.48 -4.78 21.79
CA LEU A 83 18.14 -5.86 22.72
C LEU A 83 17.30 -6.96 22.05
N MET A 84 16.31 -6.58 21.22
CA MET A 84 15.40 -7.49 20.52
C MET A 84 15.17 -7.05 19.06
N PRO A 85 16.16 -7.28 18.17
CA PRO A 85 16.18 -6.65 16.84
C PRO A 85 15.04 -7.09 15.89
N TYR A 86 14.46 -8.25 16.14
CA TYR A 86 13.41 -8.79 15.26
C TYR A 86 11.98 -8.39 15.68
N ARG A 87 11.82 -7.76 16.85
CA ARG A 87 10.51 -7.38 17.34
C ARG A 87 10.01 -6.08 16.69
N PRO A 88 8.73 -6.01 16.33
CA PRO A 88 8.22 -4.89 15.54
C PRO A 88 7.96 -3.62 16.35
N GLU A 89 7.72 -3.71 17.66
CA GLU A 89 7.18 -2.62 18.46
C GLU A 89 8.16 -1.41 18.54
N ALA A 90 9.45 -1.65 18.85
CA ALA A 90 10.42 -0.56 18.93
C ALA A 90 10.68 0.10 17.57
N HIS A 91 10.69 -0.68 16.49
CA HIS A 91 10.79 -0.16 15.14
C HIS A 91 9.59 0.74 14.79
N PHE A 92 8.38 0.32 15.14
CA PHE A 92 7.16 1.10 14.94
C PHE A 92 7.23 2.45 15.69
N PHE A 93 7.55 2.45 16.98
CA PHE A 93 7.62 3.69 17.76
C PHE A 93 8.75 4.61 17.30
N LEU A 94 9.89 4.06 16.90
CA LEU A 94 10.97 4.86 16.31
C LEU A 94 10.53 5.46 14.97
N ALA A 95 9.85 4.71 14.13
CA ALA A 95 9.31 5.22 12.87
C ALA A 95 8.29 6.35 13.11
N GLN A 96 7.39 6.19 14.08
CA GLN A 96 6.46 7.23 14.49
C GLN A 96 7.17 8.50 14.98
N PHE A 97 8.25 8.35 15.72
CA PHE A 97 9.05 9.50 16.13
C PHE A 97 9.76 10.17 14.95
N LEU A 98 10.34 9.39 14.05
CA LEU A 98 11.03 9.89 12.85
C LEU A 98 10.07 10.60 11.88
N GLU A 99 8.80 10.19 11.82
CA GLU A 99 7.73 10.90 11.11
C GLU A 99 7.63 12.35 11.58
N THR A 100 7.63 12.59 12.90
CA THR A 100 7.55 13.95 13.46
C THR A 100 8.72 14.84 13.04
N LEU A 101 9.81 14.23 12.59
CA LEU A 101 11.02 14.89 12.08
C LEU A 101 11.06 14.94 10.55
N ALA A 102 10.02 14.42 9.86
CA ALA A 102 9.96 14.25 8.42
C ALA A 102 11.13 13.43 7.81
N GLU A 103 11.70 12.52 8.60
CA GLU A 103 12.80 11.63 8.17
C GLU A 103 12.26 10.37 7.48
N TRP A 104 11.61 10.53 6.32
CA TRP A 104 10.81 9.49 5.67
C TRP A 104 11.58 8.23 5.23
N LYS A 105 12.84 8.36 4.79
CA LYS A 105 13.66 7.19 4.43
C LYS A 105 13.96 6.29 5.64
N PRO A 106 14.41 6.81 6.78
CA PRO A 106 14.51 6.04 8.02
C PRO A 106 13.17 5.46 8.49
N VAL A 107 12.05 6.20 8.36
CA VAL A 107 10.71 5.66 8.67
C VAL A 107 10.48 4.39 7.87
N LEU A 108 10.60 4.45 6.54
CA LEU A 108 10.37 3.29 5.67
C LEU A 108 11.30 2.12 6.01
N MET A 109 12.57 2.39 6.31
CA MET A 109 13.54 1.35 6.69
C MET A 109 13.08 0.59 7.94
N HIS A 110 12.72 1.29 9.01
CA HIS A 110 12.27 0.66 10.25
C HIS A 110 10.94 -0.08 10.09
N ILE A 111 10.02 0.48 9.32
CA ILE A 111 8.72 -0.17 9.05
C ILE A 111 8.91 -1.46 8.26
N ASN A 112 9.77 -1.48 7.24
CA ASN A 112 10.03 -2.71 6.48
C ASN A 112 10.64 -3.80 7.36
N ILE A 113 11.57 -3.46 8.27
CA ILE A 113 12.12 -4.42 9.23
C ILE A 113 11.02 -4.96 10.15
N ALA A 114 10.13 -4.09 10.66
CA ALA A 114 9.03 -4.51 11.51
C ALA A 114 8.02 -5.42 10.79
N LEU A 115 7.80 -5.23 9.49
CA LEU A 115 6.93 -6.07 8.67
C LEU A 115 7.50 -7.49 8.46
N GLU A 116 8.83 -7.68 8.52
CA GLU A 116 9.43 -9.02 8.43
C GLU A 116 8.92 -9.93 9.56
N TRP A 117 8.59 -9.40 10.72
CA TRP A 117 7.96 -10.17 11.80
C TRP A 117 6.72 -10.94 11.33
N TYR A 118 5.85 -10.26 10.59
CA TYR A 118 4.62 -10.86 10.06
C TYR A 118 4.89 -11.76 8.85
N ASN A 119 5.88 -11.43 8.03
CA ASN A 119 6.32 -12.27 6.91
C ASN A 119 6.92 -13.59 7.39
N ASP A 120 7.58 -13.61 8.55
CA ASP A 120 8.12 -14.82 9.19
C ASP A 120 7.03 -15.70 9.84
N GLY A 121 5.76 -15.29 9.71
CA GLY A 121 4.59 -16.07 10.17
C GLY A 121 4.17 -15.81 11.61
N TYR A 122 4.72 -14.78 12.25
CA TYR A 122 4.19 -14.30 13.52
C TYR A 122 2.97 -13.41 13.29
N ASP A 123 2.10 -13.32 14.27
CA ASP A 123 0.87 -12.52 14.23
C ASP A 123 0.74 -11.58 15.43
N GLU A 124 -0.41 -10.92 15.56
CA GLU A 124 -0.69 -9.98 16.63
C GLU A 124 -0.69 -10.62 18.03
N GLU A 125 -0.91 -11.94 18.14
CA GLU A 125 -0.92 -12.63 19.42
C GLU A 125 0.48 -12.74 20.04
N TRP A 126 1.52 -12.63 19.21
CA TRP A 126 2.92 -12.75 19.64
C TRP A 126 3.58 -11.40 19.96
N VAL A 127 2.91 -10.27 19.70
CA VAL A 127 3.43 -8.96 20.03
C VAL A 127 3.20 -8.60 21.48
N LEU A 128 4.04 -7.72 22.03
CA LEU A 128 3.85 -7.22 23.38
C LEU A 128 2.71 -6.21 23.42
N ASP A 129 1.87 -6.30 24.45
CA ASP A 129 0.81 -5.32 24.71
C ASP A 129 1.40 -3.99 25.23
N ILE A 130 1.98 -3.23 24.31
CA ILE A 130 2.51 -1.90 24.57
C ILE A 130 1.50 -0.85 24.11
N PRO A 131 0.96 -0.02 25.01
CA PRO A 131 -0.05 0.96 24.69
C PRO A 131 0.40 1.88 23.53
N GLY A 132 -0.43 1.98 22.47
CA GLY A 132 -0.18 2.80 21.29
C GLY A 132 0.64 2.12 20.19
N TYR A 133 1.00 0.85 20.35
CA TYR A 133 1.48 0.06 19.22
C TYR A 133 0.34 -0.17 18.22
N GLY A 134 0.57 0.18 16.96
CA GLY A 134 -0.47 0.15 15.91
C GLY A 134 -0.65 -1.21 15.25
N GLY A 135 0.12 -2.23 15.62
CA GLY A 135 0.07 -3.56 15.02
C GLY A 135 0.38 -3.55 13.51
N TYR A 136 0.02 -4.63 12.85
CA TYR A 136 0.19 -4.78 11.40
C TYR A 136 -0.45 -3.63 10.61
N LYS A 137 -1.65 -3.21 11.01
CA LYS A 137 -2.35 -2.06 10.43
C LYS A 137 -1.54 -0.78 10.47
N GLY A 138 -0.95 -0.47 11.63
CA GLY A 138 -0.10 0.71 11.80
C GLY A 138 1.16 0.66 10.95
N LEU A 139 1.75 -0.52 10.79
CA LEU A 139 2.92 -0.72 9.93
C LEU A 139 2.58 -0.48 8.45
N LEU A 140 1.46 -1.03 7.95
CA LEU A 140 1.00 -0.77 6.58
C LEU A 140 0.73 0.72 6.33
N TYR A 141 0.12 1.41 7.31
CA TYR A 141 -0.10 2.85 7.23
C TYR A 141 1.22 3.62 7.06
N TYR A 142 2.20 3.38 7.93
CA TYR A 142 3.49 4.07 7.86
C TYR A 142 4.30 3.68 6.62
N GLN A 143 4.18 2.45 6.14
CA GLN A 143 4.81 2.03 4.88
C GLN A 143 4.23 2.83 3.70
N ALA A 144 2.90 2.91 3.60
CA ALA A 144 2.22 3.68 2.56
C ALA A 144 2.57 5.17 2.64
N LEU A 145 2.49 5.74 3.85
CA LEU A 145 2.77 7.17 4.09
C LEU A 145 4.21 7.54 3.73
N ALA A 146 5.18 6.82 4.28
CA ALA A 146 6.60 7.10 4.04
C ALA A 146 6.95 6.95 2.55
N THR A 147 6.42 5.92 1.90
CA THR A 147 6.65 5.68 0.48
C THR A 147 6.05 6.80 -0.37
N TRP A 148 4.88 7.31 -0.01
CA TRP A 148 4.26 8.45 -0.69
C TRP A 148 5.16 9.69 -0.63
N PHE A 149 5.73 10.02 0.54
CA PHE A 149 6.62 11.17 0.71
C PHE A 149 7.97 11.05 0.00
N ILE A 150 8.49 9.84 -0.18
CA ILE A 150 9.76 9.63 -0.89
C ILE A 150 9.63 9.43 -2.41
N GLY A 151 8.44 9.63 -2.98
CA GLY A 151 8.22 9.63 -4.42
C GLY A 151 7.38 8.47 -4.96
N GLY A 152 6.53 7.89 -4.15
CA GLY A 152 5.51 6.92 -4.54
C GLY A 152 6.09 5.67 -5.24
N THR A 153 6.26 4.60 -4.51
CA THR A 153 6.68 3.32 -5.06
C THR A 153 5.50 2.36 -5.14
N GLN A 154 5.64 1.29 -5.88
CA GLN A 154 4.71 0.15 -5.93
C GLN A 154 4.42 -0.40 -4.53
N THR A 155 5.45 -0.55 -3.70
CA THR A 155 5.32 -1.05 -2.32
C THR A 155 4.37 -0.23 -1.46
N GLY A 156 4.45 1.11 -1.55
CA GLY A 156 3.57 1.99 -0.77
C GLY A 156 2.12 1.94 -1.24
N LYS A 157 1.89 1.81 -2.54
CA LYS A 157 0.57 1.56 -3.10
C LYS A 157 0.00 0.24 -2.60
N HIS A 158 0.78 -0.81 -2.68
CA HIS A 158 0.38 -2.13 -2.22
C HIS A 158 -0.03 -2.11 -0.74
N ALA A 159 0.78 -1.48 0.12
CA ALA A 159 0.46 -1.28 1.53
C ALA A 159 -0.85 -0.49 1.74
N PHE A 160 -1.05 0.58 0.96
CA PHE A 160 -2.27 1.39 1.01
C PHE A 160 -3.51 0.60 0.61
N PHE A 161 -3.45 -0.13 -0.50
CA PHE A 161 -4.60 -0.90 -0.98
C PHE A 161 -4.88 -2.11 -0.11
N ASN A 162 -3.87 -2.76 0.46
CA ASN A 162 -4.06 -3.80 1.45
C ASN A 162 -4.79 -3.26 2.70
N LEU A 163 -4.35 -2.11 3.22
CA LEU A 163 -5.00 -1.45 4.34
C LEU A 163 -6.46 -1.07 4.01
N LYS A 164 -6.70 -0.50 2.82
CA LYS A 164 -8.03 -0.12 2.35
C LYS A 164 -8.93 -1.35 2.16
N HIS A 165 -8.42 -2.41 1.53
CA HIS A 165 -9.17 -3.64 1.32
C HIS A 165 -9.63 -4.25 2.64
N ARG A 166 -8.75 -4.35 3.64
CA ARG A 166 -9.08 -4.89 4.96
C ARG A 166 -10.11 -4.02 5.69
N TYR A 167 -10.06 -2.70 5.51
CA TYR A 167 -11.08 -1.80 6.00
C TYR A 167 -12.44 -2.07 5.31
N ASP A 168 -12.45 -2.17 3.99
CA ASP A 168 -13.66 -2.43 3.20
C ASP A 168 -14.29 -3.80 3.54
N MET A 169 -13.47 -4.78 3.92
CA MET A 169 -13.90 -6.10 4.42
C MET A 169 -14.40 -6.10 5.87
N GLY A 170 -14.35 -4.96 6.55
CA GLY A 170 -14.79 -4.81 7.94
C GLY A 170 -13.83 -5.37 8.99
N GLU A 171 -12.59 -5.68 8.62
CA GLU A 171 -11.56 -6.14 9.57
C GLU A 171 -11.06 -5.00 10.46
N TYR A 172 -11.20 -3.75 10.02
CA TYR A 172 -10.70 -2.56 10.71
C TYR A 172 -11.81 -1.54 10.99
N THR A 173 -11.61 -0.71 12.00
CA THR A 173 -12.58 0.24 12.53
C THR A 173 -12.41 1.66 11.96
N GLU A 174 -13.21 2.63 12.46
CA GLU A 174 -13.20 4.05 12.09
C GLU A 174 -11.82 4.73 12.11
N ASP A 175 -10.89 4.28 12.97
CA ASP A 175 -9.53 4.81 13.00
C ASP A 175 -8.77 4.50 11.73
N THR A 176 -9.04 3.37 11.11
CA THR A 176 -8.45 2.97 9.83
C THR A 176 -8.97 3.84 8.68
N GLU A 177 -10.25 4.22 8.71
CA GLU A 177 -10.83 5.15 7.73
C GLU A 177 -10.07 6.48 7.73
N LYS A 178 -9.77 7.02 8.92
CA LYS A 178 -8.96 8.26 9.04
C LYS A 178 -7.55 8.08 8.50
N MET A 179 -6.91 6.95 8.77
CA MET A 179 -5.58 6.64 8.25
C MET A 179 -5.59 6.57 6.72
N VAL A 180 -6.53 5.83 6.13
CA VAL A 180 -6.70 5.71 4.68
C VAL A 180 -6.98 7.08 4.05
N GLY A 181 -7.84 7.90 4.67
CA GLY A 181 -8.18 9.25 4.18
C GLY A 181 -7.03 10.26 4.21
N GLN A 182 -5.98 10.02 4.99
CA GLN A 182 -4.79 10.89 5.04
C GLN A 182 -3.79 10.62 3.91
N ILE A 183 -3.87 9.46 3.29
CA ILE A 183 -2.98 9.06 2.20
C ILE A 183 -3.77 8.99 0.91
N TRP A 184 -3.36 9.76 -0.08
CA TRP A 184 -3.97 9.71 -1.39
C TRP A 184 -2.99 9.11 -2.39
N TYR A 185 -3.33 7.91 -2.89
CA TYR A 185 -2.69 7.34 -4.06
C TYR A 185 -3.67 7.50 -5.23
N PRO A 186 -3.28 8.17 -6.31
CA PRO A 186 -4.15 8.30 -7.47
C PRO A 186 -4.52 6.90 -7.99
N ASP A 187 -5.81 6.67 -8.20
CA ASP A 187 -6.32 5.45 -8.86
C ASP A 187 -5.74 5.27 -10.27
N THR A 188 -5.14 6.35 -10.77
CA THR A 188 -4.56 6.50 -12.10
C THR A 188 -3.16 5.92 -12.26
N ILE A 189 -2.49 5.48 -11.19
CA ILE A 189 -1.21 4.81 -11.38
C ILE A 189 -1.46 3.31 -11.54
N PRO A 190 -0.96 2.70 -12.61
CA PRO A 190 -1.11 1.27 -12.88
C PRO A 190 -0.72 0.43 -11.65
N TYR A 191 -1.56 -0.49 -11.33
CA TYR A 191 -1.58 -1.21 -10.07
C TYR A 191 -1.21 -2.67 -10.30
N ILE A 192 -0.14 -3.09 -9.65
CA ILE A 192 0.21 -4.51 -9.55
C ILE A 192 -0.02 -4.89 -8.08
N ASP A 193 -1.02 -5.70 -7.79
CA ASP A 193 -1.33 -6.20 -6.46
C ASP A 193 -0.79 -7.62 -6.24
N ASP A 194 -1.05 -8.20 -5.05
CA ASP A 194 -0.65 -9.58 -4.75
C ASP A 194 -1.35 -10.59 -5.66
N ASP A 195 -2.53 -10.25 -6.21
CA ASP A 195 -3.19 -11.09 -7.19
C ASP A 195 -2.41 -11.14 -8.51
N TYR A 196 -1.65 -10.09 -8.84
CA TYR A 196 -0.72 -10.13 -9.97
C TYR A 196 0.31 -11.24 -9.82
N GLU A 197 0.89 -11.44 -8.63
CA GLU A 197 1.82 -12.55 -8.38
C GLU A 197 1.13 -13.93 -8.51
N ARG A 198 -0.15 -14.03 -8.15
CA ARG A 198 -0.97 -15.25 -8.32
C ARG A 198 -1.34 -15.52 -9.77
N PHE A 199 -1.65 -14.46 -10.53
CA PHE A 199 -2.07 -14.52 -11.91
C PHE A 199 -0.91 -14.23 -12.89
N LYS A 200 0.32 -14.31 -12.41
CA LYS A 200 1.53 -14.08 -13.17
C LYS A 200 1.67 -15.09 -14.31
N PHE A 201 0.99 -14.81 -15.39
CA PHE A 201 1.18 -15.56 -16.63
C PHE A 201 2.55 -15.19 -17.18
N LYS A 202 3.45 -16.18 -17.23
CA LYS A 202 4.76 -16.00 -17.84
C LYS A 202 4.59 -16.02 -19.34
N PHE A 203 5.00 -14.94 -19.99
CA PHE A 203 5.05 -14.82 -21.44
C PHE A 203 6.33 -14.06 -21.83
N GLU A 204 6.71 -14.09 -23.09
CA GLU A 204 7.92 -13.45 -23.57
C GLU A 204 7.82 -11.92 -23.39
N GLY A 205 8.85 -11.30 -22.78
CA GLY A 205 8.88 -9.86 -22.47
C GLY A 205 8.18 -9.44 -21.17
N PHE A 206 7.66 -10.41 -20.42
CA PHE A 206 6.99 -10.16 -19.16
C PHE A 206 7.90 -9.45 -18.14
N GLU A 207 9.18 -9.79 -18.09
CA GLU A 207 10.15 -9.25 -17.14
C GLU A 207 10.39 -7.74 -17.30
N ASP A 208 10.10 -7.20 -18.47
CA ASP A 208 10.27 -5.79 -18.80
C ASP A 208 9.03 -4.94 -18.44
N ILE A 209 7.91 -5.58 -18.14
CA ILE A 209 6.68 -4.89 -17.76
C ILE A 209 6.76 -4.41 -16.32
N ARG A 210 6.74 -3.09 -16.15
CA ARG A 210 6.79 -2.47 -14.82
C ARG A 210 5.40 -2.17 -14.25
N TYR A 211 4.38 -2.09 -15.09
CA TYR A 211 2.99 -1.79 -14.73
C TYR A 211 2.04 -2.14 -15.87
N ASN A 212 0.80 -2.43 -15.54
CA ASN A 212 -0.31 -2.54 -16.46
C ASN A 212 -1.22 -1.30 -16.41
N TYR A 213 -2.08 -1.11 -17.40
CA TYR A 213 -3.02 0.01 -17.44
C TYR A 213 -4.47 -0.41 -17.17
N SER A 214 -4.80 -1.67 -17.40
CA SER A 214 -6.13 -2.21 -17.17
C SER A 214 -6.49 -2.27 -15.70
N LYS A 215 -7.75 -2.03 -15.38
CA LYS A 215 -8.26 -2.13 -14.01
C LYS A 215 -8.22 -3.57 -13.46
N HIS A 216 -8.49 -4.54 -14.33
CA HIS A 216 -8.62 -5.97 -13.98
C HIS A 216 -7.68 -6.86 -14.79
N TYR A 217 -6.49 -6.34 -15.19
CA TYR A 217 -5.42 -7.08 -15.87
C TYR A 217 -5.79 -7.62 -17.27
N GLN A 218 -6.78 -7.04 -17.96
CA GLN A 218 -7.18 -7.49 -19.29
C GLN A 218 -6.03 -7.40 -20.30
N ASP A 219 -5.21 -6.35 -20.21
CA ASP A 219 -4.01 -6.18 -21.05
C ASP A 219 -2.98 -7.29 -20.82
N LEU A 220 -2.69 -7.65 -19.57
CA LEU A 220 -1.78 -8.75 -19.24
C LEU A 220 -2.37 -10.12 -19.63
N PHE A 221 -3.69 -10.29 -19.47
CA PHE A 221 -4.37 -11.51 -19.88
C PHE A 221 -4.26 -11.72 -21.40
N VAL A 222 -4.46 -10.66 -22.19
CA VAL A 222 -4.29 -10.71 -23.64
C VAL A 222 -2.86 -11.07 -24.02
N LEU A 223 -1.86 -10.43 -23.42
CA LEU A 223 -0.46 -10.74 -23.68
C LEU A 223 -0.11 -12.19 -23.28
N ALA A 224 -0.65 -12.70 -22.19
CA ALA A 224 -0.45 -14.09 -21.79
C ALA A 224 -1.07 -15.08 -22.79
N LEU A 225 -2.27 -14.77 -23.32
CA LEU A 225 -2.92 -15.61 -24.35
C LEU A 225 -2.11 -15.69 -25.64
N PHE A 226 -1.43 -14.62 -25.98
CA PHE A 226 -0.66 -14.51 -27.22
C PHE A 226 0.86 -14.64 -27.01
N ASP A 227 1.28 -15.12 -25.82
CA ASP A 227 2.69 -15.34 -25.45
C ASP A 227 3.59 -14.13 -25.77
N GLY A 228 3.15 -12.94 -25.32
CA GLY A 228 3.88 -11.69 -25.52
C GLY A 228 3.92 -11.18 -26.96
N LYS A 229 2.94 -11.56 -27.78
CA LYS A 229 2.87 -11.14 -29.20
C LYS A 229 3.13 -9.65 -29.36
N GLU A 230 4.11 -9.30 -30.17
CA GLU A 230 4.35 -7.96 -30.65
C GLU A 230 3.52 -7.67 -31.92
N CYS A 231 3.23 -6.39 -32.13
CA CYS A 231 2.57 -5.90 -33.33
C CYS A 231 1.22 -6.58 -33.67
N GLY A 232 0.44 -6.92 -32.67
CA GLY A 232 -0.93 -7.39 -32.82
C GLY A 232 -1.90 -6.27 -33.24
N ASN A 233 -3.15 -6.65 -33.52
CA ASN A 233 -4.20 -5.72 -33.95
C ASN A 233 -5.37 -5.74 -32.94
N TYR A 234 -5.90 -4.55 -32.59
CA TYR A 234 -7.05 -4.45 -31.70
C TYR A 234 -8.15 -3.51 -32.22
N LEU A 235 -9.37 -3.77 -31.80
CA LEU A 235 -10.49 -2.83 -31.82
C LEU A 235 -11.00 -2.61 -30.42
N GLU A 236 -10.98 -1.37 -29.96
CA GLU A 236 -11.43 -0.96 -28.64
C GLU A 236 -12.63 -0.02 -28.75
N ILE A 237 -13.75 -0.38 -28.14
CA ILE A 237 -15.00 0.37 -28.17
C ILE A 237 -15.39 0.74 -26.73
N GLY A 238 -15.48 2.03 -26.44
CA GLY A 238 -15.55 2.57 -25.10
C GLY A 238 -14.16 2.68 -24.48
N SER A 239 -13.26 3.43 -25.17
CA SER A 239 -11.84 3.47 -24.76
C SER A 239 -11.58 4.23 -23.47
N GLY A 240 -12.44 5.19 -23.11
CA GLY A 240 -12.27 5.98 -21.92
C GLY A 240 -10.99 6.83 -21.92
N ASP A 241 -10.31 6.90 -20.78
CA ASP A 241 -9.03 7.61 -20.65
C ASP A 241 -7.91 6.86 -21.38
N PRO A 242 -6.95 7.55 -22.01
CA PRO A 242 -5.89 6.91 -22.79
C PRO A 242 -4.97 5.97 -21.99
N PHE A 243 -4.90 6.13 -20.66
CA PHE A 243 -4.04 5.30 -19.80
C PHE A 243 -4.75 4.77 -18.57
N VAL A 244 -5.70 5.53 -18.01
CA VAL A 244 -6.38 5.15 -16.78
C VAL A 244 -7.45 4.10 -17.05
N HIS A 245 -7.28 2.92 -16.46
CA HIS A 245 -8.15 1.76 -16.66
C HIS A 245 -8.31 1.36 -18.14
N ASN A 246 -7.32 1.67 -18.96
CA ASN A 246 -7.35 1.40 -20.39
C ASN A 246 -6.77 0.00 -20.71
N ASN A 247 -7.49 -0.76 -21.53
CA ASN A 247 -7.16 -2.16 -21.77
C ASN A 247 -6.19 -2.38 -22.95
N THR A 248 -5.87 -1.33 -23.70
CA THR A 248 -5.03 -1.40 -24.92
C THR A 248 -3.74 -0.58 -24.80
N ALA A 249 -3.62 0.26 -23.76
CA ALA A 249 -2.47 1.14 -23.60
C ALA A 249 -1.14 0.39 -23.50
N LEU A 250 -1.08 -0.70 -22.71
CA LEU A 250 0.11 -1.55 -22.60
C LEU A 250 0.44 -2.22 -23.94
N LEU A 251 -0.56 -2.73 -24.63
CA LEU A 251 -0.42 -3.41 -25.91
C LEU A 251 0.22 -2.47 -26.94
N GLU A 252 -0.27 -1.22 -27.04
CA GLU A 252 0.30 -0.23 -27.93
C GLU A 252 1.69 0.21 -27.51
N THR A 253 1.86 0.63 -26.24
CA THR A 253 3.06 1.35 -25.82
C THR A 253 4.27 0.46 -25.60
N ALA A 254 4.09 -0.78 -25.16
CA ALA A 254 5.17 -1.72 -24.87
C ALA A 254 5.33 -2.82 -25.94
N PHE A 255 4.22 -3.23 -26.60
CA PHE A 255 4.24 -4.34 -27.54
C PHE A 255 3.94 -3.92 -28.99
N GLY A 256 3.83 -2.61 -29.26
CA GLY A 256 3.70 -2.06 -30.60
C GLY A 256 2.40 -2.45 -31.35
N TRP A 257 1.36 -2.85 -30.61
CA TRP A 257 0.07 -3.17 -31.19
C TRP A 257 -0.55 -1.97 -31.90
N LYS A 258 -1.27 -2.23 -32.97
CA LYS A 258 -2.00 -1.22 -33.72
C LYS A 258 -3.50 -1.45 -33.56
N GLY A 259 -4.25 -0.36 -33.60
CA GLY A 259 -5.70 -0.51 -33.47
C GLY A 259 -6.47 0.77 -33.66
N ILE A 260 -7.77 0.61 -33.53
CA ILE A 260 -8.75 1.69 -33.51
C ILE A 260 -9.45 1.67 -32.18
N SER A 261 -9.48 2.83 -31.56
CA SER A 261 -10.29 3.08 -30.35
C SER A 261 -11.48 3.95 -30.71
N ILE A 262 -12.63 3.73 -30.09
CA ILE A 262 -13.87 4.49 -30.29
C ILE A 262 -14.38 4.95 -28.95
N ASP A 263 -14.73 6.23 -28.84
CA ASP A 263 -15.37 6.80 -27.66
C ASP A 263 -16.33 7.91 -28.06
N ASN A 264 -17.37 8.17 -27.28
CA ASN A 264 -18.36 9.21 -27.56
C ASN A 264 -18.03 10.56 -26.87
N SER A 265 -17.06 10.59 -25.96
CA SER A 265 -16.66 11.77 -25.23
C SER A 265 -15.60 12.57 -26.00
N GLU A 266 -15.94 13.76 -26.46
CA GLU A 266 -14.99 14.65 -27.14
C GLU A 266 -13.74 14.96 -26.30
N ALA A 267 -13.90 15.10 -24.98
CA ALA A 267 -12.80 15.37 -24.06
C ALA A 267 -11.82 14.20 -23.95
N LEU A 268 -12.35 12.96 -23.86
CA LEU A 268 -11.52 11.75 -23.81
C LEU A 268 -10.86 11.49 -25.15
N CYS A 269 -11.57 11.66 -26.26
CA CYS A 269 -11.00 11.55 -27.61
C CYS A 269 -9.87 12.56 -27.86
N TYR A 270 -10.03 13.80 -27.38
CA TYR A 270 -8.97 14.80 -27.45
C TYR A 270 -7.75 14.37 -26.63
N ASN A 271 -7.97 13.94 -25.37
CA ASN A 271 -6.89 13.47 -24.50
C ASN A 271 -6.17 12.25 -25.12
N PHE A 272 -6.91 11.33 -25.72
CA PHE A 272 -6.33 10.17 -26.40
C PHE A 272 -5.40 10.60 -27.56
N LYS A 273 -5.85 11.53 -28.42
CA LYS A 273 -5.04 12.04 -29.56
C LYS A 273 -3.72 12.70 -29.14
N GLU A 274 -3.72 13.37 -28.00
CA GLU A 274 -2.51 14.03 -27.49
C GLU A 274 -1.51 13.04 -26.86
N ASN A 275 -1.95 11.87 -26.46
CA ASN A 275 -1.17 10.96 -25.61
C ASN A 275 -0.92 9.57 -26.24
N ARG A 276 -1.66 9.18 -27.27
CA ARG A 276 -1.58 7.87 -27.94
C ARG A 276 -1.31 8.05 -29.43
N ASN A 277 -0.70 7.04 -30.06
CA ASN A 277 -0.36 7.10 -31.48
C ASN A 277 -1.39 6.41 -32.39
N ASN A 278 -2.17 5.48 -31.85
CA ASN A 278 -3.19 4.78 -32.60
C ASN A 278 -4.42 5.66 -32.86
N THR A 279 -5.28 5.22 -33.75
CA THR A 279 -6.44 5.99 -34.19
C THR A 279 -7.52 5.99 -33.13
N ILE A 280 -8.06 7.16 -32.81
CA ILE A 280 -9.30 7.33 -32.03
C ILE A 280 -10.39 7.95 -32.89
N ILE A 281 -11.59 7.42 -32.85
CA ILE A 281 -12.78 7.92 -33.52
C ILE A 281 -13.79 8.38 -32.48
N CYS A 282 -14.12 9.67 -32.54
CA CYS A 282 -15.07 10.26 -31.61
C CYS A 282 -16.49 10.16 -32.17
N THR A 283 -17.25 9.17 -31.69
CA THR A 283 -18.61 8.92 -32.18
C THR A 283 -19.37 8.02 -31.20
N ASP A 284 -20.69 8.01 -31.34
CA ASP A 284 -21.56 7.02 -30.72
C ASP A 284 -21.39 5.65 -31.43
N ALA A 285 -20.83 4.70 -30.71
CA ALA A 285 -20.55 3.36 -31.24
C ALA A 285 -21.82 2.59 -31.63
N THR A 286 -22.98 2.93 -31.06
CA THR A 286 -24.26 2.32 -31.44
C THR A 286 -24.75 2.79 -32.82
N GLN A 287 -24.24 3.90 -33.33
CA GLN A 287 -24.60 4.46 -34.65
C GLN A 287 -23.56 4.19 -35.73
N MET A 288 -22.50 3.46 -35.39
CA MET A 288 -21.37 3.19 -36.30
C MET A 288 -21.73 2.15 -37.36
N ASP A 289 -21.28 2.41 -38.59
CA ASP A 289 -21.19 1.40 -39.66
C ASP A 289 -19.80 0.74 -39.64
N TYR A 290 -19.71 -0.37 -38.97
CA TYR A 290 -18.46 -1.11 -38.74
C TYR A 290 -17.88 -1.67 -40.06
N THR A 291 -18.72 -2.04 -41.02
CA THR A 291 -18.26 -2.50 -42.34
C THR A 291 -17.51 -1.40 -43.06
N ASN A 292 -18.08 -0.19 -43.06
CA ASN A 292 -17.46 0.98 -43.68
C ASN A 292 -16.20 1.41 -42.89
N LEU A 293 -16.22 1.33 -41.57
CA LEU A 293 -15.08 1.61 -40.70
C LEU A 293 -13.86 0.76 -41.09
N PHE A 294 -14.05 -0.55 -41.21
CA PHE A 294 -12.97 -1.49 -41.54
C PHE A 294 -12.42 -1.23 -42.94
N ASN A 295 -13.28 -0.92 -43.89
CA ASN A 295 -12.86 -0.58 -45.26
C ASN A 295 -12.07 0.74 -45.33
N LEU A 296 -12.49 1.78 -44.60
CA LEU A 296 -11.85 3.09 -44.61
C LEU A 296 -10.49 3.12 -43.93
N HIS A 297 -10.35 2.41 -42.85
CA HIS A 297 -9.13 2.41 -42.05
C HIS A 297 -8.17 1.27 -42.40
N CYS A 298 -8.44 0.52 -43.49
CA CYS A 298 -7.62 -0.61 -43.92
C CYS A 298 -7.29 -1.54 -42.71
N VAL A 299 -8.30 -1.81 -41.90
CA VAL A 299 -8.14 -2.72 -40.76
C VAL A 299 -7.70 -4.06 -41.29
N GLU A 300 -6.64 -4.60 -40.76
CA GLU A 300 -6.19 -5.95 -41.09
C GLU A 300 -7.36 -6.93 -40.93
N PRO A 301 -7.47 -7.94 -41.81
CA PRO A 301 -8.62 -8.86 -41.80
C PRO A 301 -8.72 -9.69 -40.49
N VAL A 302 -7.71 -9.62 -39.64
CA VAL A 302 -7.69 -10.32 -38.38
C VAL A 302 -7.50 -9.29 -37.25
N ILE A 303 -8.48 -9.23 -36.35
CA ILE A 303 -8.39 -8.51 -35.11
C ILE A 303 -8.03 -9.53 -34.01
N ASP A 304 -6.87 -9.37 -33.40
CA ASP A 304 -6.40 -10.25 -32.32
C ASP A 304 -7.16 -10.02 -31.00
N TYR A 305 -7.52 -8.76 -30.73
CA TYR A 305 -8.21 -8.38 -29.53
C TYR A 305 -9.36 -7.42 -29.80
N LEU A 306 -10.57 -7.83 -29.42
CA LEU A 306 -11.77 -7.02 -29.43
C LEU A 306 -12.14 -6.67 -27.97
N GLN A 307 -12.17 -5.37 -27.68
CA GLN A 307 -12.63 -4.80 -26.42
C GLN A 307 -13.93 -4.04 -26.63
N ILE A 308 -14.98 -4.35 -25.89
CA ILE A 308 -16.23 -3.58 -25.84
C ILE A 308 -16.56 -3.30 -24.39
N ASP A 309 -16.55 -2.03 -24.00
CA ASP A 309 -16.87 -1.56 -22.65
C ASP A 309 -17.76 -0.32 -22.75
N CYS A 310 -19.03 -0.55 -23.14
CA CYS A 310 -20.05 0.47 -23.34
C CYS A 310 -21.29 0.20 -22.48
N ASP A 311 -21.10 -0.31 -21.28
CA ASP A 311 -22.17 -0.63 -20.33
C ASP A 311 -23.32 -1.44 -21.00
N GLU A 312 -24.55 -0.96 -20.89
CA GLU A 312 -25.74 -1.62 -21.43
C GLU A 312 -25.76 -1.72 -22.97
N ALA A 313 -25.00 -0.86 -23.68
CA ALA A 313 -24.95 -0.86 -25.13
C ALA A 313 -23.99 -1.93 -25.71
N SER A 314 -23.17 -2.58 -24.90
CA SER A 314 -22.12 -3.51 -25.37
C SER A 314 -22.68 -4.68 -26.22
N ILE A 315 -23.83 -5.21 -25.86
CA ILE A 315 -24.48 -6.31 -26.62
C ILE A 315 -24.97 -5.83 -27.99
N GLU A 316 -25.63 -4.67 -28.03
CA GLU A 316 -26.11 -4.09 -29.30
C GLU A 316 -24.94 -3.81 -30.25
N ILE A 317 -23.82 -3.31 -29.74
CA ILE A 317 -22.60 -3.06 -30.52
C ILE A 317 -22.02 -4.36 -31.05
N LEU A 318 -21.93 -5.40 -30.20
CA LEU A 318 -21.41 -6.72 -30.62
C LEU A 318 -22.22 -7.33 -31.75
N GLU A 319 -23.56 -7.18 -31.73
CA GLU A 319 -24.45 -7.68 -32.78
C GLU A 319 -24.28 -6.96 -34.13
N LYS A 320 -23.72 -5.74 -34.15
CA LYS A 320 -23.47 -4.93 -35.34
C LYS A 320 -22.10 -5.21 -35.99
N LEU A 321 -21.21 -5.90 -35.27
CA LEU A 321 -19.88 -6.21 -35.80
C LEU A 321 -19.98 -7.28 -36.90
N PRO A 322 -19.31 -7.09 -38.08
CA PRO A 322 -19.30 -8.07 -39.15
C PRO A 322 -18.31 -9.19 -38.86
N PHE A 323 -18.77 -10.20 -38.10
CA PHE A 323 -18.01 -11.43 -37.92
C PHE A 323 -18.21 -12.36 -39.11
N GLU A 324 -17.18 -12.60 -39.91
CA GLU A 324 -17.14 -13.63 -40.95
C GLU A 324 -15.89 -14.51 -40.81
#